data_b1ab77c8d02255dbf524bd8cea138f50
#
_entry.id   b1ab77c8d02255dbf524bd8cea138f50
#
_cell.length_a   1.000
_cell.length_b   1.000
_cell.length_c   1.000
_cell.angle_alpha   90.00
_cell.angle_beta   90.00
_cell.angle_gamma   90.00
#
_symmetry.space_group_name_H-M   'P 1'
#
loop_
_entity.id
_entity.type
_entity.pdbx_description
1 polymer ?
#
loop_
_entity_poly.entity_id
_entity_poly.type
_entity_poly.pdbx_seq_one_letter_code
_entity_poly.pdbx_strand_id
1 'polypeptide(L)'
;PESSICQAARARKSTALQMDAATLTKIRGGMAGLAPPQPRQKVGNRECAYSFDSPYAEGGLFVNLKTFAGCGSDFVKKDASRSQTVLYAHHRWTKVPKEDVEMSEPTTLGVGVQGGFESEDARYDIVKVRALAVVSDEVTMIQLPCSDIPEYVTMLVDACLDHESGTAESDRAWALVEDEAKPSKYADNLPQLKPEEGGRSEPLNPDPASWRCELDGSSENLWLNLSTGYVGGGRDQSAWGGPKGSNGALRHFEDTGKKYPLVVKLGTISAAGAELYSYA
;
A
#
# COMPACT_ATOMS: atom_id res chain seq x y z
N PRO A 1 10.78 20.24 35.96
CA PRO A 1 11.79 20.10 34.95
C PRO A 1 11.14 19.55 33.71
N GLU A 2 10.91 20.43 32.74
CA GLU A 2 10.35 20.04 31.44
C GLU A 2 11.34 19.08 30.78
N SER A 3 10.85 17.93 30.28
CA SER A 3 11.69 16.91 29.69
C SER A 3 12.46 17.47 28.49
N SER A 4 13.71 17.03 28.34
CA SER A 4 14.65 17.44 27.28
C SER A 4 14.07 17.29 25.85
N ILE A 5 13.06 16.42 25.70
CA ILE A 5 12.35 16.17 24.44
C ILE A 5 11.39 17.32 24.10
N CYS A 6 10.72 17.93 25.08
CA CYS A 6 9.89 19.12 24.88
C CYS A 6 10.72 20.36 24.51
N GLN A 7 11.94 20.48 25.03
CA GLN A 7 12.85 21.56 24.65
C GLN A 7 13.40 21.38 23.23
N ALA A 8 13.68 20.15 22.81
CA ALA A 8 14.09 19.84 21.42
C ALA A 8 12.97 20.12 20.40
N ALA A 9 11.70 19.89 20.76
CA ALA A 9 10.55 20.21 19.90
C ALA A 9 10.30 21.75 19.82
N ARG A 10 10.57 22.50 20.90
CA ARG A 10 10.45 23.98 20.91
C ARG A 10 11.63 24.68 20.21
N ALA A 11 12.84 24.11 20.23
CA ALA A 11 14.02 24.67 19.58
C ALA A 11 14.01 24.56 18.04
N ARG A 12 13.08 23.80 17.45
CA ARG A 12 12.87 23.74 15.99
C ARG A 12 11.90 24.79 15.45
N LYS A 13 11.47 25.76 16.26
CA LYS A 13 10.78 26.97 15.80
C LYS A 13 11.77 27.94 15.19
N SER A 14 11.57 28.16 13.87
CA SER A 14 12.02 29.34 13.15
C SER A 14 13.49 29.40 12.71
N THR A 15 13.79 28.64 11.68
CA THR A 15 14.43 29.28 10.53
C THR A 15 13.48 28.97 9.36
N ALA A 16 12.65 29.94 8.99
CA ALA A 16 11.94 29.93 7.71
C ALA A 16 13.02 30.03 6.64
N LEU A 17 13.56 28.87 6.23
CA LEU A 17 14.32 28.77 4.98
C LEU A 17 13.32 29.19 3.91
N GLN A 18 13.50 30.41 3.38
CA GLN A 18 12.79 30.84 2.18
C GLN A 18 12.98 29.76 1.14
N MET A 19 11.86 29.21 0.67
CA MET A 19 11.88 28.14 -0.32
C MET A 19 12.61 28.65 -1.58
N ASP A 20 13.52 27.82 -2.09
CA ASP A 20 14.25 28.12 -3.31
C ASP A 20 13.28 28.37 -4.49
N ALA A 21 13.52 29.45 -5.26
CA ALA A 21 12.70 29.83 -6.41
C ALA A 21 12.63 28.72 -7.47
N ALA A 22 13.68 27.90 -7.60
CA ALA A 22 13.69 26.76 -8.50
C ALA A 22 12.71 25.67 -8.06
N THR A 23 12.64 25.39 -6.77
CA THR A 23 11.69 24.45 -6.18
C THR A 23 10.24 24.93 -6.36
N LEU A 24 9.96 26.22 -6.11
CA LEU A 24 8.64 26.81 -6.36
C LEU A 24 8.22 26.70 -7.85
N THR A 25 9.16 26.89 -8.75
CA THR A 25 8.91 26.73 -10.19
C THR A 25 8.55 25.29 -10.54
N LYS A 26 9.27 24.30 -9.96
CA LYS A 26 8.95 22.88 -10.13
C LYS A 26 7.56 22.54 -9.56
N ILE A 27 7.21 23.07 -8.39
CA ILE A 27 5.88 22.87 -7.80
C ILE A 27 4.79 23.42 -8.74
N ARG A 28 4.93 24.66 -9.18
CA ARG A 28 3.95 25.29 -10.09
C ARG A 28 3.83 24.55 -11.42
N GLY A 29 4.95 24.12 -11.99
CA GLY A 29 4.97 23.32 -13.21
C GLY A 29 4.33 21.94 -13.05
N GLY A 30 4.53 21.32 -11.89
CA GLY A 30 4.00 19.99 -11.56
C GLY A 30 2.50 19.98 -11.23
N MET A 31 1.89 21.12 -10.97
CA MET A 31 0.45 21.22 -10.63
C MET A 31 -0.48 20.95 -11.81
N ALA A 32 0.01 21.07 -13.04
CA ALA A 32 -0.83 20.93 -14.23
C ALA A 32 -1.47 19.53 -14.32
N GLY A 33 -2.79 19.49 -14.39
CA GLY A 33 -3.56 18.26 -14.50
C GLY A 33 -3.70 17.44 -13.20
N LEU A 34 -3.29 17.98 -12.05
CA LEU A 34 -3.58 17.36 -10.76
C LEU A 34 -5.02 17.66 -10.33
N ALA A 35 -5.66 16.64 -9.75
CA ALA A 35 -6.98 16.75 -9.17
C ALA A 35 -7.07 15.90 -7.89
N PRO A 36 -7.96 16.20 -6.94
CA PRO A 36 -8.16 15.37 -5.77
C PRO A 36 -8.71 13.99 -6.17
N PRO A 37 -8.42 12.95 -5.39
CA PRO A 37 -8.93 11.62 -5.67
C PRO A 37 -10.45 11.59 -5.62
N GLN A 38 -11.06 10.81 -6.51
CA GLN A 38 -12.51 10.58 -6.50
C GLN A 38 -12.90 9.67 -5.32
N PRO A 39 -14.14 9.74 -4.77
CA PRO A 39 -14.53 9.00 -3.57
C PRO A 39 -14.33 7.47 -3.63
N ARG A 40 -14.36 6.88 -4.84
CA ARG A 40 -14.14 5.44 -5.04
C ARG A 40 -12.78 5.11 -5.63
N GLN A 41 -11.91 6.09 -5.76
CA GLN A 41 -10.58 5.89 -6.33
C GLN A 41 -9.66 5.26 -5.30
N LYS A 42 -8.90 4.23 -5.69
CA LYS A 42 -7.88 3.63 -4.83
C LYS A 42 -6.71 4.59 -4.70
N VAL A 43 -6.35 4.93 -3.47
CA VAL A 43 -5.16 5.73 -3.14
C VAL A 43 -4.22 4.88 -2.30
N GLY A 44 -2.97 4.75 -2.72
CA GLY A 44 -1.93 3.98 -2.06
C GLY A 44 -1.31 4.72 -0.86
N ASN A 45 -2.13 5.21 0.07
CA ASN A 45 -1.68 5.96 1.23
C ASN A 45 -1.35 5.08 2.46
N ARG A 46 -1.45 3.76 2.32
CA ARG A 46 -1.17 2.80 3.40
C ARG A 46 0.06 1.96 3.14
N GLU A 47 0.37 1.69 1.86
CA GLU A 47 1.47 0.81 1.50
C GLU A 47 2.06 1.13 0.12
N CYS A 48 3.32 0.75 -0.07
CA CYS A 48 4.03 0.85 -1.34
C CYS A 48 3.52 -0.22 -2.32
N ALA A 49 3.26 0.18 -3.56
CA ALA A 49 2.86 -0.75 -4.63
C ALA A 49 3.98 -1.75 -5.04
N TYR A 50 5.23 -1.53 -4.60
CA TYR A 50 6.40 -2.30 -5.04
C TYR A 50 7.08 -3.11 -3.94
N SER A 51 7.02 -2.67 -2.66
CA SER A 51 7.83 -3.24 -1.57
C SER A 51 7.08 -3.49 -0.27
N PHE A 52 5.77 -3.27 -0.22
CA PHE A 52 4.98 -3.34 1.01
C PHE A 52 5.42 -2.36 2.13
N ASP A 53 6.33 -1.41 1.85
CA ASP A 53 6.65 -0.34 2.79
C ASP A 53 5.38 0.42 3.15
N SER A 54 5.22 0.69 4.44
CA SER A 54 4.10 1.44 4.98
C SER A 54 4.57 2.82 5.48
N PRO A 55 3.68 3.71 5.91
CA PRO A 55 4.09 4.96 6.55
C PRO A 55 4.98 4.79 7.79
N TYR A 56 5.04 3.60 8.38
CA TYR A 56 5.93 3.26 9.50
C TYR A 56 7.36 2.94 9.06
N ALA A 57 7.62 2.74 7.77
CA ALA A 57 8.99 2.57 7.27
C ALA A 57 9.85 3.79 7.59
N GLU A 58 11.16 3.59 7.72
CA GLU A 58 12.11 4.66 8.07
C GLU A 58 12.03 5.85 7.10
N GLY A 59 11.90 5.58 5.81
CA GLY A 59 11.72 6.58 4.75
C GLY A 59 10.30 7.13 4.62
N GLY A 60 9.31 6.60 5.36
CA GLY A 60 7.90 6.92 5.19
C GLY A 60 7.36 6.41 3.84
N LEU A 61 6.20 6.92 3.47
CA LEU A 61 5.52 6.56 2.22
C LEU A 61 5.25 7.81 1.38
N PHE A 62 5.47 7.69 0.08
CA PHE A 62 5.21 8.72 -0.93
C PHE A 62 3.99 8.34 -1.74
N VAL A 63 3.03 9.24 -1.87
CA VAL A 63 1.83 9.04 -2.69
C VAL A 63 1.90 9.99 -3.89
N ASN A 64 1.90 9.43 -5.07
CA ASN A 64 1.92 10.19 -6.33
C ASN A 64 0.63 11.01 -6.47
N LEU A 65 0.72 12.35 -6.58
CA LEU A 65 -0.45 13.23 -6.65
C LEU A 65 -1.22 13.15 -7.98
N LYS A 66 -0.70 12.42 -8.97
CA LYS A 66 -1.35 12.23 -10.27
C LYS A 66 -1.95 10.83 -10.45
N THR A 67 -1.21 9.80 -10.05
CA THR A 67 -1.61 8.39 -10.22
C THR A 67 -2.19 7.78 -8.95
N PHE A 68 -2.00 8.43 -7.81
CA PHE A 68 -2.37 7.99 -6.47
C PHE A 68 -1.68 6.69 -6.02
N ALA A 69 -0.62 6.28 -6.71
CA ALA A 69 0.18 5.13 -6.33
C ALA A 69 1.05 5.43 -5.10
N GLY A 70 1.10 4.49 -4.15
CA GLY A 70 2.00 4.53 -3.01
C GLY A 70 3.38 3.98 -3.37
N CYS A 71 4.44 4.66 -2.95
CA CYS A 71 5.83 4.28 -3.21
C CYS A 71 6.68 4.43 -1.95
N GLY A 72 7.51 3.45 -1.65
CA GLY A 72 8.60 3.58 -0.67
C GLY A 72 9.73 4.46 -1.20
N SER A 73 10.66 4.85 -0.31
CA SER A 73 11.80 5.72 -0.63
C SER A 73 12.63 5.24 -1.82
N ASP A 74 12.82 3.93 -1.96
CA ASP A 74 13.65 3.32 -3.00
C ASP A 74 12.98 3.34 -4.38
N PHE A 75 11.66 3.44 -4.42
CA PHE A 75 10.87 3.34 -5.64
C PHE A 75 10.33 4.68 -6.14
N VAL A 76 10.33 5.74 -5.33
CA VAL A 76 9.74 7.03 -5.68
C VAL A 76 10.35 7.65 -6.94
N LYS A 77 11.66 7.59 -7.11
CA LYS A 77 12.35 8.10 -8.33
C LYS A 77 11.98 7.29 -9.57
N LYS A 78 11.86 5.97 -9.44
CA LYS A 78 11.44 5.09 -10.53
C LYS A 78 10.00 5.37 -10.94
N ASP A 79 9.10 5.57 -9.97
CA ASP A 79 7.72 5.95 -10.27
C ASP A 79 7.63 7.34 -10.90
N ALA A 80 8.40 8.32 -10.43
CA ALA A 80 8.44 9.67 -10.99
C ALA A 80 8.86 9.66 -12.47
N SER A 81 9.88 8.88 -12.81
CA SER A 81 10.35 8.73 -14.20
C SER A 81 9.28 8.10 -15.09
N ARG A 82 8.52 7.12 -14.56
CA ARG A 82 7.47 6.41 -15.30
C ARG A 82 6.20 7.25 -15.47
N SER A 83 5.75 7.89 -14.40
CA SER A 83 4.49 8.66 -14.36
C SER A 83 4.64 10.07 -14.89
N GLN A 84 5.88 10.52 -15.12
CA GLN A 84 6.20 11.91 -15.47
C GLN A 84 5.60 12.90 -14.46
N THR A 85 5.63 12.55 -13.16
CA THR A 85 5.12 13.35 -12.06
C THR A 85 6.26 13.72 -11.12
N VAL A 86 6.26 14.97 -10.70
CA VAL A 86 7.29 15.50 -9.78
C VAL A 86 6.77 15.74 -8.36
N LEU A 87 5.45 15.74 -8.16
CA LEU A 87 4.82 16.06 -6.88
C LEU A 87 4.23 14.82 -6.20
N TYR A 88 4.63 14.61 -4.95
CA TYR A 88 4.18 13.50 -4.12
C TYR A 88 3.75 14.01 -2.75
N ALA A 89 2.65 13.50 -2.21
CA ALA A 89 2.34 13.60 -0.81
C ALA A 89 3.25 12.61 -0.05
N HIS A 90 3.89 13.05 1.01
CA HIS A 90 4.70 12.19 1.87
C HIS A 90 4.16 12.19 3.27
N HIS A 91 4.13 11.02 3.89
CA HIS A 91 3.83 10.90 5.30
C HIS A 91 4.66 9.81 5.98
N ARG A 92 4.95 10.04 7.25
CA ARG A 92 5.62 9.08 8.12
C ARG A 92 4.92 9.01 9.47
N TRP A 93 4.76 7.82 9.96
CA TRP A 93 4.14 7.53 11.25
C TRP A 93 5.18 6.95 12.20
N THR A 94 5.21 7.44 13.42
CA THR A 94 6.13 6.95 14.45
C THR A 94 5.31 6.59 15.68
N LYS A 95 5.47 5.37 16.18
CA LYS A 95 4.86 4.91 17.43
C LYS A 95 5.69 5.46 18.59
N VAL A 96 5.07 6.22 19.48
CA VAL A 96 5.69 6.75 20.71
C VAL A 96 5.00 6.08 21.88
N PRO A 97 5.72 5.40 22.78
CA PRO A 97 5.12 4.80 23.98
C PRO A 97 4.46 5.88 24.85
N LYS A 98 3.28 5.61 25.38
CA LYS A 98 2.62 6.47 26.37
C LYS A 98 3.34 6.38 27.70
N GLU A 99 3.57 7.54 28.36
CA GLU A 99 4.35 7.61 29.61
C GLU A 99 3.68 6.92 30.81
N ASP A 100 2.37 6.69 30.78
CA ASP A 100 1.58 6.16 31.89
C ASP A 100 1.28 4.65 31.82
N VAL A 101 1.80 3.93 30.81
CA VAL A 101 1.63 2.50 30.70
C VAL A 101 2.88 1.81 31.24
N GLU A 102 2.80 1.24 32.47
CA GLU A 102 3.81 0.29 32.93
C GLU A 102 3.95 -0.82 31.88
N MET A 103 5.05 -0.78 31.14
CA MET A 103 5.38 -1.85 30.21
C MET A 103 5.66 -3.12 31.05
N SER A 104 4.64 -3.95 31.20
CA SER A 104 4.86 -5.32 31.68
C SER A 104 5.84 -5.99 30.73
N GLU A 105 6.91 -6.58 31.29
CA GLU A 105 7.88 -7.35 30.49
C GLU A 105 7.12 -8.30 29.57
N PRO A 106 7.53 -8.43 28.29
CA PRO A 106 6.86 -9.32 27.36
C PRO A 106 6.97 -10.74 27.91
N THR A 107 5.87 -11.24 28.47
CA THR A 107 5.79 -12.65 28.86
C THR A 107 5.84 -13.47 27.57
N THR A 108 6.74 -14.44 27.52
CA THR A 108 6.99 -15.35 26.40
C THR A 108 5.78 -16.22 26.00
N LEU A 109 4.69 -16.13 26.73
CA LEU A 109 3.40 -16.75 26.45
C LEU A 109 2.36 -15.63 26.53
N GLY A 110 1.72 -15.30 25.41
CA GLY A 110 0.62 -14.35 25.36
C GLY A 110 -0.54 -14.81 26.23
N VAL A 111 -0.45 -14.54 27.53
CA VAL A 111 -1.57 -14.69 28.44
C VAL A 111 -2.47 -13.49 28.22
N GLY A 112 -3.62 -13.69 27.60
CA GLY A 112 -4.62 -12.65 27.42
C GLY A 112 -5.04 -12.09 28.79
N VAL A 113 -5.02 -10.78 28.94
CA VAL A 113 -5.67 -10.11 30.08
C VAL A 113 -7.18 -10.30 29.98
N GLN A 114 -7.86 -10.24 31.12
CA GLN A 114 -9.31 -10.37 31.16
C GLN A 114 -9.95 -9.27 30.31
N GLY A 115 -10.41 -9.62 29.07
CA GLY A 115 -10.92 -8.68 28.07
C GLY A 115 -10.24 -8.75 26.70
N GLY A 116 -9.23 -9.62 26.47
CA GLY A 116 -8.51 -9.77 25.20
C GLY A 116 -7.15 -9.08 25.20
N PHE A 117 -6.48 -9.07 24.04
CA PHE A 117 -5.21 -8.36 23.85
C PHE A 117 -5.46 -6.85 23.90
N GLU A 118 -4.63 -6.11 24.66
CA GLU A 118 -4.65 -4.64 24.61
C GLU A 118 -4.35 -4.20 23.17
N SER A 119 -5.22 -3.34 22.63
CA SER A 119 -5.01 -2.74 21.31
C SER A 119 -3.71 -1.94 21.29
N GLU A 120 -3.03 -1.88 20.15
CA GLU A 120 -1.81 -1.06 19.99
C GLU A 120 -2.07 0.43 20.33
N ASP A 121 -3.29 0.91 20.08
CA ASP A 121 -3.73 2.27 20.40
C ASP A 121 -3.72 2.58 21.92
N ALA A 122 -3.83 1.55 22.76
CA ALA A 122 -3.74 1.71 24.21
C ALA A 122 -2.30 1.96 24.67
N ARG A 123 -1.30 1.45 23.96
CA ARG A 123 0.12 1.48 24.36
C ARG A 123 0.93 2.60 23.71
N TYR A 124 0.56 3.03 22.50
CA TYR A 124 1.34 3.97 21.71
C TYR A 124 0.51 5.15 21.21
N ASP A 125 1.10 6.33 21.23
CA ASP A 125 0.64 7.46 20.46
C ASP A 125 1.29 7.44 19.06
N ILE A 126 0.50 7.68 18.02
CA ILE A 126 1.00 7.72 16.65
C ILE A 126 1.26 9.17 16.26
N VAL A 127 2.53 9.51 16.15
CA VAL A 127 2.94 10.82 15.63
C VAL A 127 3.00 10.74 14.11
N LYS A 128 2.16 11.55 13.44
CA LYS A 128 2.06 11.61 11.98
C LYS A 128 2.74 12.89 11.49
N VAL A 129 3.73 12.72 10.61
CA VAL A 129 4.42 13.83 9.92
C VAL A 129 3.99 13.83 8.47
N ARG A 130 3.59 15.00 7.94
CA ARG A 130 3.19 15.19 6.54
C ARG A 130 4.16 16.15 5.85
N ALA A 131 4.46 15.89 4.61
CA ALA A 131 5.30 16.74 3.78
C ALA A 131 4.86 16.67 2.29
N LEU A 132 5.22 17.70 1.55
CA LEU A 132 5.25 17.66 0.09
C LEU A 132 6.64 17.21 -0.35
N ALA A 133 6.73 16.20 -1.17
CA ALA A 133 7.97 15.79 -1.80
C ALA A 133 8.01 16.24 -3.26
N VAL A 134 9.08 16.93 -3.63
CA VAL A 134 9.37 17.31 -5.02
C VAL A 134 10.46 16.38 -5.53
N VAL A 135 10.10 15.47 -6.42
CA VAL A 135 10.97 14.43 -6.94
C VAL A 135 11.54 14.86 -8.28
N SER A 136 12.86 15.03 -8.31
CA SER A 136 13.66 15.28 -9.51
C SER A 136 14.92 14.39 -9.44
N ASP A 137 16.08 14.86 -9.83
CA ASP A 137 17.36 14.17 -9.61
C ASP A 137 17.58 13.91 -8.11
N GLU A 138 17.12 14.85 -7.27
CA GLU A 138 17.06 14.70 -5.82
C GLU A 138 15.62 14.82 -5.33
N VAL A 139 15.34 14.24 -4.18
CA VAL A 139 14.05 14.33 -3.49
C VAL A 139 14.12 15.47 -2.49
N THR A 140 13.38 16.55 -2.76
CA THR A 140 13.27 17.69 -1.85
C THR A 140 12.02 17.54 -1.00
N MET A 141 12.19 17.50 0.32
CA MET A 141 11.10 17.35 1.29
C MET A 141 10.72 18.71 1.88
N ILE A 142 9.45 19.08 1.79
CA ILE A 142 8.92 20.33 2.34
C ILE A 142 7.87 19.96 3.37
N GLN A 143 8.20 20.20 4.64
CA GLN A 143 7.31 19.84 5.74
C GLN A 143 6.06 20.73 5.74
N LEU A 144 4.91 20.13 5.95
CA LEU A 144 3.63 20.83 6.06
C LEU A 144 3.24 21.05 7.54
N PRO A 145 2.56 22.17 7.86
CA PRO A 145 2.14 23.24 6.96
C PRO A 145 3.27 24.19 6.54
N CYS A 146 3.24 24.69 5.30
CA CYS A 146 4.21 25.64 4.76
C CYS A 146 3.47 26.75 3.98
N SER A 147 3.70 28.02 4.34
CA SER A 147 3.04 29.18 3.74
C SER A 147 3.45 29.48 2.29
N ASP A 148 4.63 28.98 1.89
CA ASP A 148 5.20 29.28 0.56
C ASP A 148 4.64 28.37 -0.53
N ILE A 149 3.97 27.28 -0.13
CA ILE A 149 3.33 26.32 -1.06
C ILE A 149 1.94 26.85 -1.44
N PRO A 150 1.54 26.75 -2.74
CA PRO A 150 0.18 27.05 -3.13
C PRO A 150 -0.85 26.22 -2.33
N GLU A 151 -1.87 26.86 -1.77
CA GLU A 151 -2.91 26.24 -0.95
C GLU A 151 -3.54 25.03 -1.63
N TYR A 152 -3.73 25.10 -2.95
CA TYR A 152 -4.24 23.97 -3.74
C TYR A 152 -3.39 22.70 -3.62
N VAL A 153 -2.07 22.83 -3.57
CA VAL A 153 -1.16 21.67 -3.41
C VAL A 153 -1.28 21.09 -2.01
N THR A 154 -1.38 21.93 -0.98
CA THR A 154 -1.60 21.48 0.40
C THR A 154 -2.93 20.72 0.50
N MET A 155 -3.99 21.26 -0.08
CA MET A 155 -5.30 20.60 -0.16
C MET A 155 -5.22 19.24 -0.87
N LEU A 156 -4.48 19.12 -1.97
CA LEU A 156 -4.29 17.85 -2.67
C LEU A 156 -3.53 16.84 -1.82
N VAL A 157 -2.49 17.26 -1.10
CA VAL A 157 -1.74 16.40 -0.19
C VAL A 157 -2.67 15.85 0.89
N ASP A 158 -3.44 16.72 1.55
CA ASP A 158 -4.38 16.30 2.58
C ASP A 158 -5.47 15.38 2.01
N ALA A 159 -6.04 15.73 0.85
CA ALA A 159 -7.03 14.90 0.19
C ALA A 159 -6.51 13.50 -0.16
N CYS A 160 -5.22 13.36 -0.53
CA CYS A 160 -4.63 12.05 -0.80
C CYS A 160 -4.31 11.27 0.48
N LEU A 161 -3.77 11.94 1.50
CA LEU A 161 -3.35 11.26 2.74
C LEU A 161 -4.54 10.87 3.62
N ASP A 162 -5.61 11.67 3.63
CA ASP A 162 -6.82 11.41 4.40
C ASP A 162 -7.88 10.63 3.60
N HIS A 163 -7.57 10.29 2.33
CA HIS A 163 -8.52 9.53 1.51
C HIS A 163 -8.77 8.14 2.10
N GLU A 164 -10.00 7.89 2.49
CA GLU A 164 -10.45 6.54 2.81
C GLU A 164 -10.82 5.83 1.50
N SER A 165 -9.92 5.01 1.00
CA SER A 165 -10.24 4.14 -0.12
C SER A 165 -11.45 3.28 0.27
N GLY A 166 -12.48 3.21 -0.57
CA GLY A 166 -13.69 2.45 -0.29
C GLY A 166 -13.49 0.94 -0.03
N THR A 167 -12.23 0.48 -0.05
CA THR A 167 -11.77 -0.82 0.43
C THR A 167 -11.87 -0.96 1.95
N ALA A 168 -11.89 0.14 2.73
CA ALA A 168 -11.95 0.05 4.20
C ALA A 168 -13.25 -0.62 4.70
N GLU A 169 -14.36 -0.46 3.98
CA GLU A 169 -15.61 -1.16 4.29
C GLU A 169 -15.55 -2.65 3.86
N SER A 170 -14.91 -2.91 2.72
CA SER A 170 -14.63 -4.28 2.26
C SER A 170 -13.64 -4.97 3.20
N ASP A 171 -12.56 -4.28 3.59
CA ASP A 171 -11.54 -4.83 4.50
C ASP A 171 -12.11 -5.10 5.90
N ARG A 172 -13.02 -4.26 6.40
CA ARG A 172 -13.76 -4.52 7.66
C ARG A 172 -14.73 -5.69 7.54
N ALA A 173 -15.43 -5.83 6.42
CA ALA A 173 -16.33 -6.95 6.18
C ALA A 173 -15.56 -8.27 6.07
N TRP A 174 -14.35 -8.26 5.49
CA TRP A 174 -13.48 -9.43 5.41
C TRP A 174 -12.79 -9.76 6.74
N ALA A 175 -12.36 -8.76 7.53
CA ALA A 175 -11.81 -8.98 8.87
C ALA A 175 -12.80 -9.69 9.81
N LEU A 176 -14.10 -9.49 9.62
CA LEU A 176 -15.14 -10.24 10.35
C LEU A 176 -15.31 -11.69 9.89
N VAL A 177 -14.79 -12.03 8.68
CA VAL A 177 -14.82 -13.39 8.12
C VAL A 177 -13.52 -14.13 8.40
N GLU A 178 -12.41 -13.42 8.68
CA GLU A 178 -11.09 -14.02 8.98
C GLU A 178 -11.09 -14.91 10.23
N ASP A 179 -11.95 -14.66 11.22
CA ASP A 179 -12.07 -15.51 12.42
C ASP A 179 -12.51 -16.95 12.13
N GLU A 180 -12.99 -17.25 10.92
CA GLU A 180 -13.39 -18.59 10.49
C GLU A 180 -12.52 -19.18 9.36
N ALA A 181 -11.55 -18.45 8.82
CA ALA A 181 -10.71 -18.91 7.72
C ALA A 181 -9.75 -20.02 8.20
N LYS A 182 -10.04 -21.24 7.85
CA LYS A 182 -9.15 -22.38 8.12
C LYS A 182 -7.97 -22.36 7.14
N PRO A 183 -6.73 -22.61 7.62
CA PRO A 183 -5.59 -22.73 6.70
C PRO A 183 -5.85 -23.84 5.67
N SER A 184 -5.52 -23.56 4.42
CA SER A 184 -5.68 -24.55 3.34
C SER A 184 -4.68 -25.70 3.54
N LYS A 185 -5.15 -26.93 3.47
CA LYS A 185 -4.30 -28.14 3.48
C LYS A 185 -3.21 -28.16 2.38
N TYR A 186 -3.34 -27.32 1.39
CA TYR A 186 -2.38 -27.19 0.27
C TYR A 186 -1.28 -26.16 0.55
N ALA A 187 -1.38 -25.36 1.63
CA ALA A 187 -0.39 -24.34 1.95
C ALA A 187 0.93 -24.94 2.46
N ASP A 188 0.86 -26.06 3.23
CA ASP A 188 2.04 -26.68 3.85
C ASP A 188 3.01 -27.29 2.83
N ASN A 189 2.50 -27.73 1.67
CA ASN A 189 3.28 -28.37 0.60
C ASN A 189 2.96 -27.72 -0.75
N LEU A 190 3.15 -26.40 -0.86
CA LEU A 190 2.90 -25.67 -2.10
C LEU A 190 4.05 -25.93 -3.11
N PRO A 191 3.85 -26.74 -4.17
CA PRO A 191 4.88 -26.98 -5.16
C PRO A 191 5.14 -25.70 -5.97
N GLN A 192 6.42 -25.39 -6.19
CA GLN A 192 6.86 -24.33 -7.08
C GLN A 192 7.41 -24.98 -8.35
N LEU A 193 6.66 -24.87 -9.44
CA LEU A 193 7.03 -25.48 -10.70
C LEU A 193 8.15 -24.71 -11.39
N LYS A 194 9.14 -25.45 -11.89
CA LYS A 194 10.17 -24.90 -12.75
C LYS A 194 9.63 -24.69 -14.18
N PRO A 195 10.30 -23.86 -15.01
CA PRO A 195 9.87 -23.62 -16.39
C PRO A 195 9.71 -24.89 -17.21
N GLU A 196 10.62 -25.87 -17.03
CA GLU A 196 10.57 -27.18 -17.71
C GLU A 196 9.39 -28.06 -17.26
N GLU A 197 8.77 -27.76 -16.14
CA GLU A 197 7.62 -28.45 -15.56
C GLU A 197 6.29 -27.70 -15.82
N GLY A 198 6.33 -26.59 -16.57
CA GLY A 198 5.18 -25.74 -16.85
C GLY A 198 5.02 -24.56 -15.89
N GLY A 199 6.04 -24.27 -15.11
CA GLY A 199 6.10 -23.05 -14.29
C GLY A 199 6.52 -21.82 -15.09
N ARG A 200 6.36 -20.64 -14.50
CA ARG A 200 6.76 -19.37 -15.12
C ARG A 200 8.30 -19.27 -15.19
N SER A 201 8.82 -18.83 -16.34
CA SER A 201 10.26 -18.67 -16.54
C SER A 201 10.83 -17.41 -15.88
N GLU A 202 10.02 -16.36 -15.77
CA GLU A 202 10.41 -15.08 -15.19
C GLU A 202 9.46 -14.70 -14.05
N PRO A 203 9.97 -14.09 -12.98
CA PRO A 203 9.12 -13.55 -11.91
C PRO A 203 8.07 -12.60 -12.47
N LEU A 204 6.88 -12.58 -11.86
CA LEU A 204 5.85 -11.61 -12.21
C LEU A 204 6.40 -10.20 -11.98
N ASN A 205 6.26 -9.32 -12.99
CA ASN A 205 6.64 -7.93 -12.82
C ASN A 205 5.82 -7.31 -11.67
N PRO A 206 6.45 -6.68 -10.66
CA PRO A 206 5.73 -6.07 -9.55
C PRO A 206 4.86 -4.87 -9.95
N ASP A 207 5.04 -4.31 -11.16
CA ASP A 207 4.21 -3.21 -11.64
C ASP A 207 2.78 -3.69 -12.00
N PRO A 208 1.74 -3.28 -11.24
CA PRO A 208 0.36 -3.67 -11.51
C PRO A 208 -0.13 -3.31 -12.92
N ALA A 209 0.41 -2.23 -13.49
CA ALA A 209 0.03 -1.80 -14.85
C ALA A 209 0.46 -2.79 -15.95
N SER A 210 1.42 -3.68 -15.64
CA SER A 210 1.92 -4.70 -16.57
C SER A 210 1.13 -6.02 -16.51
N TRP A 211 0.31 -6.22 -15.48
CA TRP A 211 -0.39 -7.49 -15.31
C TRP A 211 -1.48 -7.70 -16.36
N ARG A 212 -1.48 -8.87 -16.95
CA ARG A 212 -2.47 -9.28 -17.97
C ARG A 212 -2.85 -10.72 -17.75
N CYS A 213 -4.11 -11.01 -18.01
CA CYS A 213 -4.60 -12.39 -18.12
C CYS A 213 -3.94 -13.07 -19.32
N GLU A 214 -3.34 -14.22 -19.11
CA GLU A 214 -2.65 -14.98 -20.17
C GLU A 214 -3.64 -15.59 -21.17
N LEU A 215 -4.95 -15.70 -20.82
CA LEU A 215 -5.97 -16.23 -21.69
C LEU A 215 -6.51 -15.19 -22.69
N ASP A 216 -6.83 -13.95 -22.21
CA ASP A 216 -7.57 -12.96 -22.99
C ASP A 216 -6.95 -11.55 -22.95
N GLY A 217 -5.82 -11.37 -22.26
CA GLY A 217 -5.12 -10.10 -22.17
C GLY A 217 -5.80 -9.04 -21.28
N SER A 218 -6.89 -9.36 -20.60
CA SER A 218 -7.58 -8.44 -19.69
C SER A 218 -6.67 -8.02 -18.53
N SER A 219 -6.90 -6.84 -17.98
CA SER A 219 -6.13 -6.27 -16.86
C SER A 219 -6.91 -6.21 -15.54
N GLU A 220 -8.15 -6.68 -15.54
CA GLU A 220 -9.05 -6.60 -14.39
C GLU A 220 -9.31 -7.99 -13.80
N ASN A 221 -9.61 -8.04 -12.49
CA ASN A 221 -10.00 -9.25 -11.77
C ASN A 221 -9.01 -10.40 -11.98
N LEU A 222 -7.72 -10.13 -11.82
CA LEU A 222 -6.63 -11.08 -12.09
C LEU A 222 -6.29 -11.92 -10.87
N TRP A 223 -6.00 -13.20 -11.13
CA TRP A 223 -5.59 -14.19 -10.14
C TRP A 223 -4.30 -14.87 -10.57
N LEU A 224 -3.34 -14.94 -9.64
CA LEU A 224 -2.05 -15.60 -9.83
C LEU A 224 -2.09 -16.99 -9.21
N ASN A 225 -1.79 -18.03 -9.99
CA ASN A 225 -1.60 -19.38 -9.45
C ASN A 225 -0.27 -19.46 -8.70
N LEU A 226 -0.31 -19.89 -7.44
CA LEU A 226 0.86 -19.87 -6.55
C LEU A 226 1.88 -20.99 -6.87
N SER A 227 1.52 -22.00 -7.63
CA SER A 227 2.43 -23.09 -8.01
C SER A 227 3.05 -22.88 -9.38
N THR A 228 2.27 -22.43 -10.36
CA THR A 228 2.70 -22.32 -11.76
C THR A 228 3.13 -20.91 -12.15
N GLY A 229 2.69 -19.89 -11.38
CA GLY A 229 2.89 -18.50 -11.74
C GLY A 229 1.96 -17.98 -12.86
N TYR A 230 0.98 -18.79 -13.32
CA TYR A 230 0.02 -18.39 -14.34
C TYR A 230 -0.90 -17.28 -13.84
N VAL A 231 -1.12 -16.26 -14.68
CA VAL A 231 -2.04 -15.16 -14.40
C VAL A 231 -3.31 -15.33 -15.23
N GLY A 232 -4.44 -15.57 -14.57
CA GLY A 232 -5.74 -15.72 -15.21
C GLY A 232 -6.78 -14.76 -14.68
N GLY A 233 -7.78 -14.43 -15.52
CA GLY A 233 -8.94 -13.67 -15.06
C GLY A 233 -9.82 -14.52 -14.13
N GLY A 234 -10.42 -13.85 -13.15
CA GLY A 234 -11.37 -14.46 -12.21
C GLY A 234 -12.70 -14.82 -12.86
N ARG A 235 -13.67 -15.22 -12.06
CA ARG A 235 -15.02 -15.56 -12.52
C ARG A 235 -15.71 -14.32 -13.09
N ASP A 236 -16.48 -14.54 -14.16
CA ASP A 236 -17.36 -13.50 -14.70
C ASP A 236 -18.59 -13.33 -13.78
N GLN A 237 -18.68 -12.19 -13.15
CA GLN A 237 -19.80 -11.81 -12.27
C GLN A 237 -20.60 -10.64 -12.85
N SER A 238 -20.37 -10.30 -14.12
CA SER A 238 -21.02 -9.15 -14.78
C SER A 238 -22.55 -9.25 -14.80
N ALA A 239 -23.10 -10.46 -14.89
CA ALA A 239 -24.55 -10.70 -14.81
C ALA A 239 -25.17 -10.28 -13.46
N TRP A 240 -24.38 -10.14 -12.41
CA TRP A 240 -24.81 -9.76 -11.05
C TRP A 240 -24.28 -8.39 -10.61
N GLY A 241 -23.81 -7.58 -11.58
CA GLY A 241 -23.20 -6.27 -11.30
C GLY A 241 -21.79 -6.33 -10.71
N GLY A 242 -21.16 -7.49 -10.68
CA GLY A 242 -19.79 -7.71 -10.24
C GLY A 242 -18.75 -7.51 -11.36
N PRO A 243 -17.46 -7.74 -11.08
CA PRO A 243 -16.39 -7.56 -12.05
C PRO A 243 -16.50 -8.56 -13.21
N LYS A 244 -16.16 -8.10 -14.40
CA LYS A 244 -16.01 -8.98 -15.56
C LYS A 244 -14.78 -9.87 -15.39
N GLY A 245 -14.89 -11.13 -15.78
CA GLY A 245 -13.80 -12.10 -15.72
C GLY A 245 -13.80 -13.03 -16.92
N SER A 246 -12.63 -13.59 -17.24
CA SER A 246 -12.46 -14.54 -18.33
C SER A 246 -12.58 -16.00 -17.90
N ASN A 247 -12.73 -16.28 -16.60
CA ASN A 247 -12.58 -17.60 -15.99
C ASN A 247 -11.20 -18.25 -16.25
N GLY A 248 -10.18 -17.46 -16.65
CA GLY A 248 -8.87 -17.96 -17.03
C GLY A 248 -8.16 -18.73 -15.92
N ALA A 249 -8.28 -18.25 -14.67
CA ALA A 249 -7.68 -18.94 -13.52
C ALA A 249 -8.33 -20.30 -13.22
N LEU A 250 -9.66 -20.40 -13.33
CA LEU A 250 -10.38 -21.68 -13.18
C LEU A 250 -10.01 -22.65 -14.30
N ARG A 251 -10.00 -22.17 -15.55
CA ARG A 251 -9.62 -22.98 -16.70
C ARG A 251 -8.22 -23.55 -16.57
N HIS A 252 -7.25 -22.72 -16.16
CA HIS A 252 -5.89 -23.19 -15.90
C HIS A 252 -5.84 -24.29 -14.84
N PHE A 253 -6.62 -24.18 -13.76
CA PHE A 253 -6.74 -25.24 -12.76
C PHE A 253 -7.28 -26.55 -13.36
N GLU A 254 -8.29 -26.49 -14.21
CA GLU A 254 -8.85 -27.65 -14.90
C GLU A 254 -7.84 -28.26 -15.89
N ASP A 255 -7.17 -27.43 -16.70
CA ASP A 255 -6.19 -27.85 -17.71
C ASP A 255 -4.95 -28.51 -17.08
N THR A 256 -4.58 -28.11 -15.85
CA THR A 256 -3.50 -28.75 -15.08
C THR A 256 -3.92 -30.04 -14.37
N GLY A 257 -5.10 -30.55 -14.68
CA GLY A 257 -5.65 -31.77 -14.05
C GLY A 257 -5.98 -31.60 -12.59
N LYS A 258 -6.36 -30.39 -12.18
CA LYS A 258 -6.77 -30.01 -10.81
C LYS A 258 -5.67 -30.19 -9.75
N LYS A 259 -4.40 -30.09 -10.16
CA LYS A 259 -3.26 -30.31 -9.25
C LYS A 259 -2.87 -29.09 -8.42
N TYR A 260 -3.09 -27.88 -8.95
CA TYR A 260 -2.58 -26.62 -8.36
C TYR A 260 -3.73 -25.69 -8.02
N PRO A 261 -4.42 -25.94 -6.89
CA PRO A 261 -5.68 -25.25 -6.59
C PRO A 261 -5.53 -23.84 -6.00
N LEU A 262 -4.36 -23.48 -5.45
CA LEU A 262 -4.20 -22.23 -4.75
C LEU A 262 -3.90 -21.07 -5.70
N VAL A 263 -4.70 -20.02 -5.57
CA VAL A 263 -4.55 -18.76 -6.31
C VAL A 263 -4.63 -17.57 -5.37
N VAL A 264 -3.94 -16.49 -5.71
CA VAL A 264 -4.02 -15.20 -5.02
C VAL A 264 -4.57 -14.14 -5.97
N LYS A 265 -5.47 -13.31 -5.47
CA LYS A 265 -6.01 -12.20 -6.24
C LYS A 265 -4.99 -11.06 -6.32
N LEU A 266 -4.54 -10.74 -7.52
CA LEU A 266 -3.63 -9.64 -7.76
C LEU A 266 -4.30 -8.31 -7.41
N GLY A 267 -3.52 -7.42 -6.77
CA GLY A 267 -4.03 -6.14 -6.26
C GLY A 267 -4.59 -6.18 -4.85
N THR A 268 -4.69 -7.37 -4.21
CA THR A 268 -5.03 -7.51 -2.78
C THR A 268 -3.84 -7.88 -1.92
N ILE A 269 -2.69 -8.16 -2.53
CA ILE A 269 -1.47 -8.52 -1.81
C ILE A 269 -0.95 -7.29 -1.06
N SER A 270 -0.81 -7.41 0.26
CA SER A 270 -0.36 -6.36 1.17
C SER A 270 0.54 -6.92 2.26
N ALA A 271 1.17 -6.04 3.05
CA ALA A 271 1.94 -6.46 4.22
C ALA A 271 1.08 -7.14 5.31
N ALA A 272 -0.22 -6.84 5.33
CA ALA A 272 -1.18 -7.44 6.28
C ALA A 272 -1.74 -8.78 5.79
N GLY A 273 -1.63 -9.10 4.51
CA GLY A 273 -2.17 -10.34 3.95
C GLY A 273 -2.51 -10.25 2.46
N ALA A 274 -3.24 -11.24 1.97
CA ALA A 274 -3.70 -11.31 0.59
C ALA A 274 -5.00 -12.13 0.51
N GLU A 275 -5.84 -11.84 -0.49
CA GLU A 275 -7.03 -12.63 -0.79
C GLU A 275 -6.63 -13.92 -1.50
N LEU A 276 -6.65 -15.03 -0.76
CA LEU A 276 -6.32 -16.36 -1.26
C LEU A 276 -7.61 -17.15 -1.53
N TYR A 277 -7.59 -17.97 -2.58
CA TYR A 277 -8.68 -18.86 -2.92
C TYR A 277 -8.17 -20.24 -3.29
N SER A 278 -8.93 -21.30 -2.94
CA SER A 278 -8.67 -22.67 -3.35
C SER A 278 -9.79 -23.17 -4.25
N TYR A 279 -9.43 -23.75 -5.39
CA TYR A 279 -10.38 -24.42 -6.29
C TYR A 279 -10.70 -25.86 -5.86
N ALA A 280 -10.04 -26.40 -4.81
CA ALA A 280 -10.23 -27.76 -4.31
C ALA A 280 -10.77 -27.82 -2.90
#